data_96afea85deaafa653b1285c2481ead0e
#
_entry.id   96afea85deaafa653b1285c2481ead0e
#
_cell.length_a   1.000
_cell.length_b   1.000
_cell.length_c   1.000
_cell.angle_alpha   90.00
_cell.angle_beta   90.00
_cell.angle_gamma   90.00
#
_symmetry.space_group_name_H-M   'P 1'
#
loop_
_entity.id
_entity.type
_entity.pdbx_description
1 polymer ?
#
loop_
_entity_poly.entity_id
_entity_poly.type
_entity_poly.pdbx_seq_one_letter_code
_entity_poly.pdbx_strand_id
1 'polypeptide(L)'
;MKSTPHIKPMNDVEIAETVLLPGDPLRAKFIAETYLDDVEQFNTVRNMFGFTGTYKGKKVSVMGSGMGMPSIGIYSYELIHTFGCKKLIRVGSCGAMQENIDLYDVIIAQGASTDSNYVQQYQLPGHFAPIASYQLLEKAVGTARDLSLIHISEP
;
A
#
# COMPACT_ATOMS: atom_id res chain seq x y z
N MET A 1 10.55 -22.10 -3.41
CA MET A 1 9.77 -20.88 -3.15
C MET A 1 10.64 -19.66 -3.33
N LYS A 2 10.15 -18.57 -3.94
CA LYS A 2 10.90 -17.31 -4.06
C LYS A 2 11.02 -16.67 -2.68
N SER A 3 12.17 -16.11 -2.34
CA SER A 3 12.39 -15.37 -1.09
C SER A 3 13.35 -14.20 -1.32
N THR A 4 13.25 -13.19 -0.48
CA THR A 4 14.11 -12.01 -0.46
C THR A 4 14.66 -11.81 0.96
N PRO A 5 15.59 -10.87 1.18
CA PRO A 5 16.06 -10.56 2.52
C PRO A 5 14.97 -10.07 3.49
N HIS A 6 13.86 -9.52 2.97
CA HIS A 6 12.81 -8.90 3.78
C HIS A 6 11.47 -9.62 3.70
N ILE A 7 11.24 -10.45 2.67
CA ILE A 7 10.01 -11.21 2.47
C ILE A 7 10.36 -12.68 2.25
N LYS A 8 9.95 -13.52 3.21
CA LYS A 8 10.15 -14.98 3.15
C LYS A 8 8.82 -15.67 3.36
N PRO A 9 8.10 -15.98 2.26
CA PRO A 9 6.81 -16.65 2.37
C PRO A 9 6.92 -17.96 3.16
N MET A 10 5.99 -18.17 4.08
CA MET A 10 5.88 -19.36 4.93
C MET A 10 4.70 -20.20 4.45
N ASN A 11 4.74 -21.50 4.76
CA ASN A 11 3.61 -22.43 4.56
C ASN A 11 3.06 -22.46 3.12
N ASP A 12 3.92 -22.22 2.13
CA ASP A 12 3.56 -22.15 0.70
C ASP A 12 2.46 -21.11 0.37
N VAL A 13 2.23 -20.15 1.25
CA VAL A 13 1.24 -19.10 1.04
C VAL A 13 1.67 -18.18 -0.11
N GLU A 14 0.83 -18.08 -1.12
CA GLU A 14 1.05 -17.25 -2.28
C GLU A 14 0.71 -15.78 -1.99
N ILE A 15 1.60 -14.85 -2.36
CA ILE A 15 1.33 -13.42 -2.30
C ILE A 15 0.46 -13.03 -3.50
N ALA A 16 -0.65 -12.34 -3.24
CA ALA A 16 -1.60 -11.94 -4.28
C ALA A 16 -1.02 -10.85 -5.21
N GLU A 17 -1.55 -10.76 -6.43
CA GLU A 17 -1.19 -9.68 -7.36
C GLU A 17 -1.56 -8.28 -6.84
N THR A 18 -2.56 -8.20 -5.96
CA THR A 18 -3.00 -6.96 -5.31
C THR A 18 -2.58 -6.99 -3.84
N VAL A 19 -1.82 -5.97 -3.43
CA VAL A 19 -1.31 -5.87 -2.06
C VAL A 19 -1.67 -4.51 -1.46
N LEU A 20 -2.30 -4.54 -0.29
CA LEU A 20 -2.50 -3.37 0.55
C LEU A 20 -1.28 -3.17 1.45
N LEU A 21 -0.76 -1.95 1.51
CA LEU A 21 0.47 -1.61 2.21
C LEU A 21 0.23 -0.56 3.30
N PRO A 22 -0.28 -0.93 4.47
CA PRO A 22 -0.18 -0.05 5.65
C PRO A 22 1.28 0.12 6.08
N GLY A 23 1.60 1.19 6.80
CA GLY A 23 2.93 1.37 7.36
C GLY A 23 3.21 0.41 8.51
N ASP A 24 2.25 0.29 9.40
CA ASP A 24 2.30 -0.50 10.62
C ASP A 24 1.97 -1.99 10.35
N PRO A 25 2.82 -2.94 10.77
CA PRO A 25 2.55 -4.37 10.64
C PRO A 25 1.37 -4.86 11.48
N LEU A 26 1.07 -4.24 12.62
CA LEU A 26 -0.13 -4.58 13.40
C LEU A 26 -1.40 -4.09 12.71
N ARG A 27 -1.33 -2.96 11.99
CA ARG A 27 -2.45 -2.54 11.14
C ARG A 27 -2.64 -3.50 9.96
N ALA A 28 -1.57 -4.05 9.40
CA ALA A 28 -1.68 -5.10 8.38
C ALA A 28 -2.42 -6.32 8.94
N LYS A 29 -2.07 -6.75 10.15
CA LYS A 29 -2.76 -7.83 10.85
C LYS A 29 -4.23 -7.51 11.08
N PHE A 30 -4.53 -6.34 11.61
CA PHE A 30 -5.91 -5.90 11.86
C PHE A 30 -6.76 -5.89 10.57
N ILE A 31 -6.23 -5.34 9.48
CA ILE A 31 -6.94 -5.31 8.19
C ILE A 31 -7.21 -6.73 7.70
N ALA A 32 -6.22 -7.62 7.76
CA ALA A 32 -6.37 -8.99 7.31
C ALA A 32 -7.43 -9.74 8.14
N GLU A 33 -7.30 -9.74 9.47
CA GLU A 33 -8.19 -10.49 10.37
C GLU A 33 -9.63 -9.92 10.41
N THR A 34 -9.80 -8.62 10.08
CA THR A 34 -11.13 -7.98 10.14
C THR A 34 -11.89 -8.08 8.82
N TYR A 35 -11.21 -8.02 7.68
CA TYR A 35 -11.86 -7.84 6.39
C TYR A 35 -11.63 -8.96 5.38
N LEU A 36 -10.70 -9.87 5.63
CA LEU A 36 -10.42 -10.98 4.71
C LEU A 36 -10.93 -12.30 5.29
N ASP A 37 -11.37 -13.18 4.41
CA ASP A 37 -11.69 -14.58 4.70
C ASP A 37 -10.46 -15.45 4.43
N ASP A 38 -10.35 -16.61 5.08
CA ASP A 38 -9.29 -17.61 4.92
C ASP A 38 -7.87 -17.02 5.03
N VAL A 39 -7.63 -16.25 6.09
CA VAL A 39 -6.40 -15.51 6.30
C VAL A 39 -5.24 -16.42 6.67
N GLU A 40 -4.16 -16.35 5.91
CA GLU A 40 -2.91 -17.02 6.20
C GLU A 40 -1.75 -16.02 6.24
N GLN A 41 -0.88 -16.12 7.25
CA GLN A 41 0.30 -15.29 7.37
C GLN A 41 1.43 -15.82 6.51
N PHE A 42 1.96 -15.00 5.59
CA PHE A 42 3.10 -15.39 4.75
C PHE A 42 4.44 -14.82 5.20
N ASN A 43 4.49 -13.72 5.95
CA ASN A 43 5.76 -13.10 6.33
C ASN A 43 5.79 -12.63 7.78
N THR A 44 6.93 -12.88 8.44
CA THR A 44 7.25 -12.39 9.80
C THR A 44 8.64 -11.76 9.88
N VAL A 45 9.37 -11.72 8.77
CA VAL A 45 10.74 -11.17 8.73
C VAL A 45 10.73 -9.72 9.22
N ARG A 46 11.61 -9.40 10.16
CA ARG A 46 11.71 -8.08 10.80
C ARG A 46 10.41 -7.59 11.44
N ASN A 47 9.53 -8.51 11.84
CA ASN A 47 8.17 -8.22 12.30
C ASN A 47 7.31 -7.46 11.28
N MET A 48 7.71 -7.44 10.01
CA MET A 48 6.93 -6.86 8.95
C MET A 48 5.92 -7.89 8.46
N PHE A 49 4.82 -8.00 9.19
CA PHE A 49 3.80 -9.02 8.98
C PHE A 49 3.12 -8.85 7.63
N GLY A 50 2.96 -9.98 6.95
CA GLY A 50 2.25 -10.08 5.68
C GLY A 50 1.23 -11.23 5.72
N PHE A 51 0.05 -10.98 5.20
CA PHE A 51 -1.09 -11.91 5.20
C PHE A 51 -1.69 -11.98 3.81
N THR A 52 -2.20 -13.14 3.44
CA THR A 52 -3.02 -13.34 2.24
C THR A 52 -4.36 -13.93 2.67
N GLY A 53 -5.41 -13.47 2.03
CA GLY A 53 -6.76 -13.98 2.22
C GLY A 53 -7.66 -13.64 1.04
N THR A 54 -8.96 -13.79 1.20
CA THR A 54 -9.95 -13.46 0.18
C THR A 54 -10.86 -12.32 0.62
N TYR A 55 -11.18 -11.42 -0.30
CA TYR A 55 -12.20 -10.39 -0.13
C TYR A 55 -13.18 -10.43 -1.28
N LYS A 56 -14.44 -10.73 -1.00
CA LYS A 56 -15.50 -10.87 -2.02
C LYS A 56 -15.06 -11.78 -3.19
N GLY A 57 -14.46 -12.93 -2.85
CA GLY A 57 -13.99 -13.93 -3.82
C GLY A 57 -12.70 -13.56 -4.57
N LYS A 58 -12.01 -12.48 -4.21
CA LYS A 58 -10.73 -12.07 -4.80
C LYS A 58 -9.60 -12.25 -3.81
N LYS A 59 -8.51 -12.89 -4.25
CA LYS A 59 -7.30 -13.01 -3.44
C LYS A 59 -6.63 -11.62 -3.27
N VAL A 60 -6.36 -11.26 -2.02
CA VAL A 60 -5.72 -10.00 -1.63
C VAL A 60 -4.67 -10.27 -0.58
N SER A 61 -3.54 -9.60 -0.67
CA SER A 61 -2.54 -9.60 0.39
C SER A 61 -2.50 -8.26 1.10
N VAL A 62 -2.14 -8.30 2.37
CA VAL A 62 -1.92 -7.10 3.20
C VAL A 62 -0.58 -7.25 3.88
N MET A 63 0.28 -6.26 3.78
CA MET A 63 1.63 -6.32 4.38
C MET A 63 2.05 -4.97 4.92
N GLY A 64 2.69 -4.96 6.08
CA GLY A 64 3.35 -3.78 6.60
C GLY A 64 4.45 -3.29 5.66
N SER A 65 4.63 -1.99 5.54
CA SER A 65 5.65 -1.38 4.67
C SER A 65 6.62 -0.45 5.40
N GLY A 66 6.46 -0.28 6.70
CA GLY A 66 7.29 0.58 7.54
C GLY A 66 7.06 2.07 7.31
N MET A 67 8.01 2.86 7.75
CA MET A 67 8.00 4.32 7.68
C MET A 67 9.02 4.84 6.67
N GLY A 68 8.64 5.88 5.95
CA GLY A 68 9.52 6.61 5.04
C GLY A 68 9.74 5.95 3.68
N MET A 69 10.27 6.73 2.75
CA MET A 69 10.48 6.32 1.36
C MET A 69 11.44 5.14 1.21
N PRO A 70 12.56 5.04 1.95
CA PRO A 70 13.46 3.89 1.81
C PRO A 70 12.77 2.57 2.19
N SER A 71 11.97 2.55 3.26
CA SER A 71 11.27 1.34 3.69
C SER A 71 10.24 0.88 2.65
N ILE A 72 9.32 1.76 2.24
CA ILE A 72 8.33 1.41 1.20
C ILE A 72 9.01 1.04 -0.12
N GLY A 73 10.13 1.67 -0.44
CA GLY A 73 10.93 1.35 -1.63
C GLY A 73 11.44 -0.09 -1.63
N ILE A 74 11.96 -0.58 -0.49
CA ILE A 74 12.40 -1.97 -0.35
C ILE A 74 11.24 -2.94 -0.60
N TYR A 75 10.15 -2.80 0.15
CA TYR A 75 9.04 -3.74 0.09
C TYR A 75 8.31 -3.71 -1.25
N SER A 76 8.07 -2.52 -1.83
CA SER A 76 7.45 -2.42 -3.15
C SER A 76 8.30 -3.02 -4.26
N TYR A 77 9.62 -2.78 -4.21
CA TYR A 77 10.55 -3.39 -5.17
C TYR A 77 10.52 -4.91 -5.11
N GLU A 78 10.64 -5.49 -3.91
CA GLU A 78 10.64 -6.94 -3.74
C GLU A 78 9.29 -7.56 -4.14
N LEU A 79 8.17 -6.94 -3.78
CA LEU A 79 6.83 -7.41 -4.16
C LEU A 79 6.64 -7.42 -5.68
N ILE A 80 7.07 -6.38 -6.38
CA ILE A 80 6.94 -6.30 -7.83
C ILE A 80 7.89 -7.26 -8.54
N HIS A 81 9.18 -7.16 -8.25
CA HIS A 81 10.21 -7.86 -9.04
C HIS A 81 10.35 -9.34 -8.69
N THR A 82 10.19 -9.70 -7.42
CA THR A 82 10.37 -11.10 -6.99
C THR A 82 9.05 -11.86 -7.00
N PHE A 83 7.99 -11.25 -6.47
CA PHE A 83 6.71 -11.93 -6.29
C PHE A 83 5.69 -11.65 -7.40
N GLY A 84 5.96 -10.69 -8.28
CA GLY A 84 5.12 -10.41 -9.45
C GLY A 84 3.82 -9.67 -9.13
N CYS A 85 3.79 -8.96 -8.00
CA CYS A 85 2.64 -8.14 -7.63
C CYS A 85 2.43 -7.02 -8.65
N LYS A 86 1.18 -6.76 -9.03
CA LYS A 86 0.83 -5.81 -10.09
C LYS A 86 0.17 -4.53 -9.57
N LYS A 87 -0.47 -4.60 -8.40
CA LYS A 87 -1.21 -3.49 -7.80
C LYS A 87 -0.80 -3.33 -6.35
N LEU A 88 -0.17 -2.22 -6.04
CA LEU A 88 0.21 -1.85 -4.69
C LEU A 88 -0.61 -0.63 -4.28
N ILE A 89 -1.33 -0.74 -3.17
CA ILE A 89 -2.19 0.33 -2.64
C ILE A 89 -1.71 0.67 -1.24
N ARG A 90 -1.18 1.88 -1.07
CA ARG A 90 -0.77 2.38 0.24
C ARG A 90 -2.01 2.77 1.06
N VAL A 91 -2.14 2.17 2.23
CA VAL A 91 -3.23 2.45 3.18
C VAL A 91 -2.61 3.01 4.46
N GLY A 92 -2.67 4.31 4.62
CA GLY A 92 -1.97 4.98 5.72
C GLY A 92 -2.82 6.04 6.40
N SER A 93 -2.22 6.68 7.37
CA SER A 93 -2.70 7.93 7.97
C SER A 93 -1.80 9.09 7.52
N CYS A 94 -2.35 10.27 7.47
CA CYS A 94 -1.63 11.51 7.16
C CYS A 94 -2.09 12.63 8.10
N GLY A 95 -1.30 13.70 8.19
CA GLY A 95 -1.70 14.95 8.80
C GLY A 95 -2.35 15.85 7.75
N ALA A 96 -3.42 16.53 8.11
CA ALA A 96 -4.01 17.57 7.30
C ALA A 96 -3.25 18.88 7.48
N MET A 97 -3.09 19.64 6.38
CA MET A 97 -2.49 20.99 6.40
C MET A 97 -3.52 22.09 6.01
N GLN A 98 -4.76 21.71 5.76
CA GLN A 98 -5.84 22.63 5.41
C GLN A 98 -6.92 22.61 6.48
N GLU A 99 -7.51 23.77 6.76
CA GLU A 99 -8.50 23.95 7.83
C GLU A 99 -9.86 23.29 7.54
N ASN A 100 -10.16 23.02 6.29
CA ASN A 100 -11.40 22.39 5.84
C ASN A 100 -11.35 20.85 5.80
N ILE A 101 -10.30 20.25 6.35
CA ILE A 101 -10.17 18.79 6.46
C ILE A 101 -10.33 18.40 7.91
N ASP A 102 -11.35 17.59 8.19
CA ASP A 102 -11.65 17.10 9.52
C ASP A 102 -10.92 15.79 9.86
N LEU A 103 -10.94 15.45 11.15
CA LEU A 103 -10.45 14.16 11.61
C LEU A 103 -11.31 13.03 11.01
N TYR A 104 -10.63 11.98 10.53
CA TYR A 104 -11.22 10.81 9.87
C TYR A 104 -11.65 11.04 8.42
N ASP A 105 -11.41 12.19 7.84
CA ASP A 105 -11.59 12.37 6.40
C ASP A 105 -10.70 11.43 5.60
N VAL A 106 -11.24 10.92 4.51
CA VAL A 106 -10.50 10.02 3.60
C VAL A 106 -9.86 10.84 2.49
N ILE A 107 -8.53 10.83 2.45
CA ILE A 107 -7.74 11.52 1.42
C ILE A 107 -7.25 10.51 0.39
N ILE A 108 -7.58 10.73 -0.86
CA ILE A 108 -7.09 9.92 -1.99
C ILE A 108 -6.07 10.74 -2.76
N ALA A 109 -4.80 10.38 -2.62
CA ALA A 109 -3.69 11.11 -3.24
C ALA A 109 -3.59 10.83 -4.74
N GLN A 110 -3.64 11.87 -5.55
CA GLN A 110 -3.38 11.83 -6.98
C GLN A 110 -1.89 11.94 -7.28
N GLY A 111 -1.19 12.80 -6.55
CA GLY A 111 0.24 13.02 -6.69
C GLY A 111 0.87 13.35 -5.35
N ALA A 112 2.18 13.42 -5.33
CA ALA A 112 2.94 13.78 -4.14
C ALA A 112 4.11 14.69 -4.49
N SER A 113 4.52 15.50 -3.53
CA SER A 113 5.75 16.29 -3.60
C SER A 113 6.69 15.89 -2.47
N THR A 114 7.97 16.12 -2.66
CA THR A 114 8.98 15.85 -1.66
C THR A 114 10.14 16.84 -1.79
N ASP A 115 10.73 17.20 -0.68
CA ASP A 115 11.98 17.97 -0.58
C ASP A 115 13.21 17.06 -0.43
N SER A 116 13.01 15.74 -0.46
CA SER A 116 14.10 14.78 -0.31
C SER A 116 14.83 14.49 -1.62
N ASN A 117 16.08 14.02 -1.50
CA ASN A 117 16.90 13.58 -2.63
C ASN A 117 16.66 12.11 -3.03
N TYR A 118 15.58 11.48 -2.53
CA TYR A 118 15.36 10.05 -2.74
C TYR A 118 15.27 9.67 -4.23
N VAL A 119 14.55 10.48 -5.03
CA VAL A 119 14.39 10.22 -6.48
C VAL A 119 15.72 10.36 -7.22
N GLN A 120 16.62 11.24 -6.77
CA GLN A 120 17.92 11.45 -7.39
C GLN A 120 18.84 10.24 -7.30
N GLN A 121 18.61 9.34 -6.32
CA GLN A 121 19.34 8.09 -6.18
C GLN A 121 19.15 7.15 -7.38
N TYR A 122 18.06 7.29 -8.11
CA TYR A 122 17.80 6.50 -9.31
C TYR A 122 18.51 7.03 -10.56
N GLN A 123 19.16 8.19 -10.48
CA GLN A 123 19.92 8.80 -11.59
C GLN A 123 19.12 8.90 -12.90
N LEU A 124 17.85 9.18 -12.81
CA LEU A 124 16.97 9.32 -13.97
C LEU A 124 17.26 10.63 -14.70
N PRO A 125 17.24 10.64 -16.05
CA PRO A 125 17.38 11.86 -16.82
C PRO A 125 16.11 12.74 -16.66
N GLY A 126 16.23 13.85 -15.91
CA GLY A 126 15.12 14.78 -15.67
C GLY A 126 14.43 14.57 -14.32
N HIS A 127 13.23 15.12 -14.19
CA HIS A 127 12.43 15.07 -12.98
C HIS A 127 11.28 14.08 -13.11
N PHE A 128 11.15 13.19 -12.12
CA PHE A 128 10.05 12.24 -12.03
C PHE A 128 8.87 12.89 -11.30
N ALA A 129 7.67 12.79 -11.88
CA ALA A 129 6.43 13.20 -11.24
C ALA A 129 5.78 12.00 -10.54
N PRO A 130 5.77 11.93 -9.20
CA PRO A 130 5.17 10.83 -8.45
C PRO A 130 3.64 10.97 -8.47
N ILE A 131 3.01 10.29 -9.40
CA ILE A 131 1.56 10.27 -9.59
C ILE A 131 1.00 8.87 -9.38
N ALA A 132 -0.25 8.79 -8.92
CA ALA A 132 -0.96 7.53 -8.76
C ALA A 132 -1.30 6.89 -10.12
N SER A 133 -1.49 5.56 -10.13
CA SER A 133 -2.09 4.88 -11.27
C SER A 133 -3.52 5.38 -11.47
N TYR A 134 -3.80 5.98 -12.64
CA TYR A 134 -5.12 6.53 -12.95
C TYR A 134 -6.25 5.52 -12.75
N GLN A 135 -6.06 4.27 -13.21
CA GLN A 135 -7.07 3.23 -13.07
C GLN A 135 -7.41 2.88 -11.62
N LEU A 136 -6.40 2.89 -10.74
CA LEU A 136 -6.62 2.64 -9.31
C LEU A 136 -7.23 3.86 -8.63
N LEU A 137 -6.76 5.06 -8.99
CA LEU A 137 -7.28 6.33 -8.49
C LEU A 137 -8.76 6.50 -8.82
N GLU A 138 -9.14 6.33 -10.09
CA GLU A 138 -10.52 6.44 -10.55
C GLU A 138 -11.46 5.50 -9.80
N LYS A 139 -11.06 4.24 -9.61
CA LYS A 139 -11.84 3.26 -8.83
C LYS A 139 -11.95 3.63 -7.37
N ALA A 140 -10.88 4.11 -6.75
CA ALA A 140 -10.88 4.53 -5.36
C ALA A 140 -11.82 5.74 -5.16
N VAL A 141 -11.72 6.73 -6.03
CA VAL A 141 -12.60 7.93 -6.01
C VAL A 141 -14.06 7.54 -6.22
N GLY A 142 -14.36 6.71 -7.23
CA GLY A 142 -15.72 6.22 -7.47
C GLY A 142 -16.30 5.51 -6.25
N THR A 143 -15.56 4.56 -5.68
CA THR A 143 -16.01 3.83 -4.48
C THR A 143 -16.22 4.76 -3.28
N ALA A 144 -15.34 5.72 -3.08
CA ALA A 144 -15.46 6.65 -1.96
C ALA A 144 -16.67 7.61 -2.13
N ARG A 145 -16.99 8.00 -3.37
CA ARG A 145 -18.23 8.76 -3.67
C ARG A 145 -19.47 7.93 -3.37
N ASP A 146 -19.51 6.69 -3.82
CA ASP A 146 -20.64 5.77 -3.59
C ASP A 146 -20.88 5.55 -2.09
N LEU A 147 -19.83 5.60 -1.29
CA LEU A 147 -19.89 5.45 0.17
C LEU A 147 -20.03 6.78 0.93
N SER A 148 -20.15 7.92 0.23
CA SER A 148 -20.19 9.26 0.82
C SER A 148 -19.01 9.56 1.76
N LEU A 149 -17.83 9.03 1.44
CA LEU A 149 -16.61 9.15 2.25
C LEU A 149 -15.71 10.32 1.81
N ILE A 150 -16.01 10.97 0.67
CA ILE A 150 -15.19 12.07 0.15
C ILE A 150 -16.01 13.35 0.11
N HIS A 151 -15.52 14.37 0.78
CA HIS A 151 -15.81 15.75 0.42
C HIS A 151 -14.79 16.14 -0.66
N ILE A 152 -15.27 16.36 -1.90
CA ILE A 152 -14.40 16.85 -2.97
C ILE A 152 -14.14 18.32 -2.67
N SER A 153 -13.01 18.64 -2.09
CA SER A 153 -12.47 19.98 -2.19
C SER A 153 -11.70 20.04 -3.51
N GLU A 154 -12.19 20.79 -4.46
CA GLU A 154 -11.38 21.18 -5.62
C GLU A 154 -10.18 21.99 -5.16
N PRO A 155 -9.00 21.86 -5.84
CA PRO A 155 -7.79 22.59 -5.47
C PRO A 155 -7.93 24.09 -5.65
#